data_df3ab41089ae05b3636bc7010d826b44
#
_entry.id   df3ab41089ae05b3636bc7010d826b44
#
_cell.length_a   1.000
_cell.length_b   1.000
_cell.length_c   1.000
_cell.angle_alpha   90.00
_cell.angle_beta   90.00
_cell.angle_gamma   90.00
#
_symmetry.space_group_name_H-M   'P 1'
#
loop_
_entity.id
_entity.type
_entity.pdbx_description
1 polymer ?
#
loop_
_entity_poly.entity_id
_entity_poly.type
_entity_poly.pdbx_seq_one_letter_code
_entity_poly.pdbx_strand_id
1 'polypeptide(L)'
;MDPSVAAKHFLTSVAAMPVDTIENVSTLTTKANVYFDGKAVSHGFVTADGQNKSVGVVLGPNTELTFTTGPAEVMTCVGGGCEYRLKGTEAWVKQEAGDAFSIEGNSSFDIKVPDQYHYICSYA
;
A
#
# COMPACT_ATOMS: atom_id res chain seq x y z
N MET A 1 -18.12 4.69 12.50
CA MET A 1 -17.85 5.22 12.49
C MET A 1 -17.92 5.21 12.26
N ASP A 2 -18.20 4.82 12.34
CA ASP A 2 -17.99 5.11 12.27
C ASP A 2 -18.06 4.91 12.08
N PRO A 3 -18.35 4.74 12.46
CA PRO A 3 -18.31 4.99 12.23
C PRO A 3 -18.27 4.71 11.89
N SER A 4 -18.54 4.16 11.81
CA SER A 4 -18.34 4.50 11.45
C SER A 4 -18.43 4.41 11.24
N VAL A 5 -18.66 3.98 11.32
CA VAL A 5 -18.61 4.44 11.06
C VAL A 5 -18.70 4.69 11.21
N ALA A 6 -18.74 4.34 11.28
CA ALA A 6 -18.59 4.95 11.21
C ALA A 6 -18.55 4.88 11.25
N ALA A 7 -18.51 4.25 11.12
CA ALA A 7 -18.25 4.47 10.89
C ALA A 7 -18.09 4.08 10.51
N LYS A 8 -18.34 3.44 10.33
CA LYS A 8 -18.00 3.51 9.85
C LYS A 8 -17.98 3.75 9.91
N HIS A 9 -18.22 3.38 9.97
CA HIS A 9 -18.00 4.02 9.83
C HIS A 9 -17.80 4.47 10.27
N PHE A 10 -18.03 4.15 10.57
CA PHE A 10 -17.72 4.99 10.86
C PHE A 10 -17.55 4.77 11.07
N LEU A 11 -17.53 4.24 11.10
CA LEU A 11 -17.29 4.51 11.11
C LEU A 11 -17.02 4.01 11.19
N THR A 12 -16.92 3.47 11.18
CA THR A 12 -16.47 3.59 11.07
C THR A 12 -16.04 3.64 11.08
N SER A 13 -15.91 3.21 11.07
CA SER A 13 -15.22 3.64 10.87
C SER A 13 -14.80 4.12 10.80
N VAL A 14 -14.88 3.54 12.05
CA VAL A 14 -14.00 4.38 11.58
C VAL A 14 -13.64 4.23 10.18
N ALA A 15 -14.20 4.66 9.58
CA ALA A 15 -13.84 4.57 8.22
C ALA A 15 -12.38 4.81 8.07
N ALA A 16 -11.74 4.04 7.29
CA ALA A 16 -10.38 4.30 6.98
C ALA A 16 -10.28 5.69 6.37
N MET A 17 -9.49 6.53 7.00
CA MET A 17 -9.20 7.86 6.49
C MET A 17 -7.97 7.77 5.62
N PRO A 18 -7.95 8.39 4.42
CA PRO A 18 -6.72 8.46 3.66
C PRO A 18 -5.63 9.14 4.48
N VAL A 19 -4.41 8.62 4.41
CA VAL A 19 -3.26 9.17 5.11
C VAL A 19 -2.53 10.07 4.13
N ASP A 20 -2.66 11.38 4.31
CA ASP A 20 -2.00 12.34 3.41
C ASP A 20 -0.55 12.60 3.79
N THR A 21 -0.24 12.52 5.09
CA THR A 21 1.10 12.80 5.59
C THR A 21 1.45 11.84 6.71
N ILE A 22 2.75 11.60 6.86
CA ILE A 22 3.30 10.91 8.02
C ILE A 22 4.31 11.86 8.63
N GLU A 23 4.11 12.22 9.89
CA GLU A 23 4.95 13.18 10.58
C GLU A 23 5.93 12.49 11.49
N ASN A 24 7.00 13.21 11.89
CA ASN A 24 8.01 12.73 12.82
C ASN A 24 8.72 11.47 12.32
N VAL A 25 9.03 11.45 11.03
CA VAL A 25 9.81 10.37 10.44
C VAL A 25 11.24 10.45 11.02
N SER A 26 11.70 9.33 11.58
CA SER A 26 13.02 9.26 12.19
C SER A 26 14.12 9.27 11.13
N THR A 27 13.95 8.49 10.07
CA THR A 27 14.95 8.34 9.01
C THR A 27 14.23 8.19 7.68
N LEU A 28 14.70 8.93 6.69
CA LEU A 28 14.20 8.80 5.32
C LEU A 28 15.36 8.39 4.42
N THR A 29 15.20 7.29 3.69
CA THR A 29 16.18 6.89 2.69
C THR A 29 15.90 7.68 1.42
N THR A 30 16.82 8.56 1.07
CA THR A 30 16.59 9.51 -0.03
C THR A 30 16.74 8.89 -1.40
N LYS A 31 17.53 7.83 -1.53
CA LYS A 31 17.68 7.15 -2.81
C LYS A 31 16.48 6.25 -3.06
N ALA A 32 15.78 6.48 -4.15
CA ALA A 32 14.59 5.73 -4.49
C ALA A 32 14.91 4.28 -4.87
N ASN A 33 13.97 3.38 -4.58
CA ASN A 33 13.93 2.04 -5.15
C ASN A 33 13.11 2.13 -6.42
N VAL A 34 13.69 1.71 -7.54
CA VAL A 34 13.02 1.77 -8.85
C VAL A 34 12.90 0.35 -9.38
N TYR A 35 11.67 -0.07 -9.65
CA TYR A 35 11.36 -1.42 -10.10
C TYR A 35 10.58 -1.39 -11.41
N PHE A 36 10.61 -2.50 -12.15
CA PHE A 36 9.78 -2.71 -13.34
C PHE A 36 9.95 -1.56 -14.35
N ASP A 37 11.21 -1.23 -14.65
CA ASP A 37 11.56 -0.17 -15.61
C ASP A 37 10.90 1.16 -15.31
N GLY A 38 10.80 1.52 -14.01
CA GLY A 38 10.25 2.78 -13.58
C GLY A 38 8.75 2.79 -13.35
N LYS A 39 8.07 1.65 -13.52
CA LYS A 39 6.64 1.58 -13.25
C LYS A 39 6.32 1.63 -11.77
N ALA A 40 7.27 1.28 -10.90
CA ALA A 40 7.10 1.35 -9.46
C ALA A 40 8.31 2.03 -8.85
N VAL A 41 8.06 3.03 -8.00
CA VAL A 41 9.12 3.81 -7.33
C VAL A 41 8.72 3.98 -5.88
N SER A 42 9.66 3.74 -4.96
CA SER A 42 9.39 3.91 -3.53
C SER A 42 10.60 4.44 -2.80
N HIS A 43 10.35 5.02 -1.62
CA HIS A 43 11.39 5.42 -0.66
C HIS A 43 11.10 4.74 0.67
N GLY A 44 12.13 4.13 1.25
CA GLY A 44 12.03 3.55 2.57
C GLY A 44 12.16 4.63 3.64
N PHE A 45 11.51 4.41 4.77
CA PHE A 45 11.65 5.30 5.92
C PHE A 45 11.38 4.54 7.22
N VAL A 46 11.78 5.16 8.34
CA VAL A 46 11.56 4.61 9.67
C VAL A 46 10.72 5.61 10.43
N THR A 47 9.65 5.14 11.04
CA THR A 47 8.76 5.98 11.86
C THR A 47 9.42 6.32 13.19
N ALA A 48 8.84 7.28 13.92
CA ALA A 48 9.36 7.70 15.21
C ALA A 48 9.41 6.55 16.21
N ASP A 49 8.50 5.59 16.11
CA ASP A 49 8.47 4.41 16.99
C ASP A 49 9.29 3.22 16.45
N GLY A 50 10.09 3.45 15.41
CA GLY A 50 11.04 2.47 14.93
C GLY A 50 10.54 1.47 13.91
N GLN A 51 9.37 1.68 13.34
CA GLN A 51 8.84 0.76 12.33
C GLN A 51 9.39 1.07 10.95
N ASN A 52 9.74 0.02 10.21
CA ASN A 52 10.19 0.15 8.82
C ASN A 52 8.98 0.17 7.89
N LYS A 53 8.96 1.18 7.02
CA LYS A 53 7.90 1.35 6.04
C LYS A 53 8.49 1.87 4.73
N SER A 54 7.69 1.87 3.69
CA SER A 54 8.03 2.59 2.47
C SER A 54 6.79 3.30 1.95
N VAL A 55 7.01 4.36 1.19
CA VAL A 55 5.95 5.04 0.45
C VAL A 55 6.31 4.97 -1.02
N GLY A 56 5.33 4.75 -1.85
CA GLY A 56 5.61 4.60 -3.26
C GLY A 56 4.42 4.83 -4.15
N VAL A 57 4.69 4.72 -5.44
CA VAL A 57 3.68 4.84 -6.47
C VAL A 57 3.92 3.78 -7.53
N VAL A 58 2.83 3.20 -8.02
CA VAL A 58 2.84 2.38 -9.23
C VAL A 58 2.10 3.17 -10.30
N LEU A 59 2.74 3.30 -11.45
CA LEU A 59 2.24 4.13 -12.54
C LEU A 59 1.55 3.28 -13.60
N GLY A 60 0.35 3.73 -14.00
CA GLY A 60 -0.34 3.23 -15.17
C GLY A 60 0.20 3.87 -16.45
N PRO A 61 -0.60 3.87 -17.52
CA PRO A 61 -1.92 3.26 -17.57
C PRO A 61 -1.86 1.74 -17.71
N ASN A 62 -2.88 1.08 -17.16
CA ASN A 62 -3.10 -0.36 -17.36
C ASN A 62 -1.86 -1.22 -17.06
N THR A 63 -1.21 -0.94 -15.93
CA THR A 63 -0.03 -1.66 -15.50
C THR A 63 -0.43 -2.88 -14.68
N GLU A 64 0.14 -4.02 -14.98
CA GLU A 64 -0.05 -5.24 -14.19
C GLU A 64 1.30 -5.75 -13.76
N LEU A 65 1.51 -5.91 -12.45
CA LEU A 65 2.80 -6.30 -11.86
C LEU A 65 2.59 -7.38 -10.81
N THR A 66 3.66 -8.16 -10.57
CA THR A 66 3.73 -9.12 -9.48
C THR A 66 4.84 -8.71 -8.53
N PHE A 67 4.50 -8.50 -7.27
CA PHE A 67 5.45 -8.21 -6.20
C PHE A 67 5.67 -9.45 -5.35
N THR A 68 6.91 -9.63 -4.88
CA THR A 68 7.24 -10.70 -3.95
C THR A 68 7.55 -10.11 -2.59
N THR A 69 7.29 -10.88 -1.53
CA THR A 69 7.57 -10.45 -0.16
C THR A 69 8.73 -11.25 0.43
N GLY A 70 9.54 -10.58 1.22
CA GLY A 70 10.43 -11.23 2.18
C GLY A 70 9.69 -11.33 3.52
N PRO A 71 9.74 -10.28 4.38
CA PRO A 71 8.85 -10.24 5.55
C PRO A 71 7.41 -10.05 5.10
N ALA A 72 6.47 -10.34 5.98
CA ALA A 72 5.07 -10.04 5.76
C ALA A 72 4.87 -8.53 5.63
N GLU A 73 3.85 -8.12 4.88
CA GLU A 73 3.61 -6.70 4.56
C GLU A 73 2.14 -6.36 4.72
N VAL A 74 1.90 -5.07 4.97
CA VAL A 74 0.57 -4.49 4.84
C VAL A 74 0.65 -3.36 3.83
N MET A 75 -0.17 -3.41 2.79
CA MET A 75 -0.25 -2.40 1.76
C MET A 75 -1.48 -1.53 2.01
N THR A 76 -1.25 -0.24 2.24
CA THR A 76 -2.33 0.72 2.46
C THR A 76 -2.39 1.67 1.26
N CYS A 77 -3.57 1.78 0.65
CA CYS A 77 -3.78 2.71 -0.46
C CYS A 77 -3.99 4.11 0.09
N VAL A 78 -3.22 5.09 -0.40
CA VAL A 78 -3.35 6.48 0.03
C VAL A 78 -3.83 7.39 -1.10
N GLY A 79 -3.90 6.87 -2.32
CA GLY A 79 -4.40 7.64 -3.46
C GLY A 79 -4.51 6.77 -4.69
N GLY A 80 -5.34 7.17 -5.64
CA GLY A 80 -5.61 6.35 -6.81
C GLY A 80 -6.31 5.07 -6.44
N GLY A 81 -5.84 3.94 -6.96
CA GLY A 81 -6.39 2.64 -6.63
C GLY A 81 -5.83 1.54 -7.50
N CYS A 82 -6.16 0.33 -7.13
CA CYS A 82 -5.75 -0.85 -7.89
C CYS A 82 -6.73 -1.99 -7.65
N GLU A 83 -6.52 -3.08 -8.37
CA GLU A 83 -7.05 -4.38 -7.98
C GLU A 83 -5.87 -5.25 -7.60
N TYR A 84 -6.02 -6.08 -6.58
CA TYR A 84 -4.97 -6.99 -6.17
C TYR A 84 -5.48 -8.42 -6.08
N ARG A 85 -4.55 -9.34 -6.14
CA ARG A 85 -4.83 -10.77 -6.02
C ARG A 85 -3.65 -11.42 -5.32
N LEU A 86 -3.94 -12.12 -4.20
CA LEU A 86 -2.90 -12.82 -3.45
C LEU A 86 -2.55 -14.13 -4.15
N LYS A 87 -1.31 -14.58 -3.94
CA LYS A 87 -0.83 -15.85 -4.48
C LYS A 87 -1.80 -16.97 -4.10
N GLY A 88 -2.17 -17.78 -5.08
CA GLY A 88 -3.07 -18.91 -4.87
C GLY A 88 -4.54 -18.57 -4.89
N THR A 89 -4.90 -17.30 -5.07
CA THR A 89 -6.30 -16.91 -5.25
C THR A 89 -6.53 -16.48 -6.69
N GLU A 90 -7.78 -16.52 -7.14
CA GLU A 90 -8.11 -16.14 -8.52
C GLU A 90 -8.87 -14.83 -8.59
N ALA A 91 -9.65 -14.50 -7.56
CA ALA A 91 -10.48 -13.30 -7.58
C ALA A 91 -9.63 -12.05 -7.35
N TRP A 92 -9.89 -11.03 -8.16
CA TRP A 92 -9.30 -9.70 -7.96
C TRP A 92 -10.13 -8.92 -6.96
N VAL A 93 -9.46 -8.20 -6.08
CA VAL A 93 -10.10 -7.38 -5.04
C VAL A 93 -9.74 -5.93 -5.29
N LYS A 94 -10.75 -5.07 -5.35
CA LYS A 94 -10.54 -3.65 -5.57
C LYS A 94 -10.04 -2.98 -4.30
N GLN A 95 -9.06 -2.09 -4.46
CA GLN A 95 -8.53 -1.29 -3.37
C GLN A 95 -8.62 0.19 -3.72
N GLU A 96 -9.18 0.98 -2.80
CA GLU A 96 -9.30 2.43 -2.92
C GLU A 96 -8.61 3.10 -1.76
N ALA A 97 -8.46 4.42 -1.83
CA ALA A 97 -7.81 5.19 -0.77
C ALA A 97 -8.44 4.89 0.59
N GLY A 98 -7.62 4.56 1.56
CA GLY A 98 -8.03 4.17 2.90
C GLY A 98 -8.08 2.67 3.12
N ASP A 99 -8.13 1.87 2.06
CA ASP A 99 -8.15 0.41 2.19
C ASP A 99 -6.75 -0.13 2.43
N ALA A 100 -6.68 -1.29 3.09
CA ALA A 100 -5.41 -1.97 3.32
C ALA A 100 -5.59 -3.47 3.17
N PHE A 101 -4.52 -4.17 2.75
CA PHE A 101 -4.52 -5.62 2.73
C PHE A 101 -3.18 -6.16 3.20
N SER A 102 -3.21 -7.38 3.73
CA SER A 102 -2.04 -8.05 4.30
C SER A 102 -1.53 -9.11 3.36
N ILE A 103 -0.22 -9.24 3.27
CA ILE A 103 0.46 -10.26 2.47
C ILE A 103 1.40 -11.03 3.39
N GLU A 104 1.35 -12.35 3.32
CA GLU A 104 2.24 -13.20 4.10
C GLU A 104 3.68 -13.02 3.67
N GLY A 105 4.60 -13.36 4.57
CA GLY A 105 6.02 -13.41 4.23
C GLY A 105 6.32 -14.52 3.22
N ASN A 106 7.40 -14.35 2.47
CA ASN A 106 7.86 -15.31 1.47
C ASN A 106 6.74 -15.72 0.50
N SER A 107 5.97 -14.74 0.06
CA SER A 107 4.82 -14.95 -0.82
C SER A 107 4.86 -13.94 -1.97
N SER A 108 3.72 -13.75 -2.63
CA SER A 108 3.61 -12.78 -3.72
C SER A 108 2.17 -12.31 -3.85
N PHE A 109 2.00 -11.21 -4.58
CA PHE A 109 0.68 -10.73 -4.95
C PHE A 109 0.77 -10.00 -6.30
N ASP A 110 -0.34 -10.02 -7.02
CA ASP A 110 -0.47 -9.31 -8.29
C ASP A 110 -1.27 -8.05 -8.09
N ILE A 111 -0.93 -7.01 -8.84
CA ILE A 111 -1.75 -5.80 -8.86
C ILE A 111 -2.03 -5.37 -10.30
N LYS A 112 -3.19 -4.78 -10.50
CA LYS A 112 -3.59 -4.10 -11.73
C LYS A 112 -3.83 -2.65 -11.39
N VAL A 113 -3.12 -1.75 -12.07
CA VAL A 113 -3.21 -0.31 -11.83
C VAL A 113 -3.69 0.37 -13.10
N PRO A 114 -4.95 0.82 -13.13
CA PRO A 114 -5.47 1.47 -14.33
C PRO A 114 -4.83 2.84 -14.57
N ASP A 115 -4.59 3.62 -13.53
CA ASP A 115 -4.05 4.97 -13.63
C ASP A 115 -2.83 5.16 -12.73
N GLN A 116 -3.04 5.28 -11.43
CA GLN A 116 -1.97 5.40 -10.43
C GLN A 116 -2.40 4.70 -9.15
N TYR A 117 -1.42 4.17 -8.41
CA TYR A 117 -1.65 3.57 -7.12
C TYR A 117 -0.58 4.08 -6.15
N HIS A 118 -1.00 4.95 -5.22
CA HIS A 118 -0.11 5.51 -4.19
C HIS A 118 -0.30 4.70 -2.91
N TYR A 119 0.79 4.28 -2.29
CA TYR A 119 0.68 3.33 -1.18
C TYR A 119 1.70 3.60 -0.09
N ILE A 120 1.36 3.11 1.10
CA ILE A 120 2.30 2.91 2.20
C ILE A 120 2.43 1.40 2.38
N CYS A 121 3.66 0.90 2.40
CA CYS A 121 3.94 -0.49 2.71
C CYS A 121 4.53 -0.55 4.11
N SER A 122 3.92 -1.35 4.98
CA SER A 122 4.40 -1.57 6.35
C SER A 122 4.97 -2.98 6.42
N TYR A 123 6.19 -3.11 6.93
CA TYR A 123 6.89 -4.39 7.01
C TYR A 123 6.80 -4.96 8.42
N ALA A 124 6.62 -6.27 8.49
CA ALA A 124 6.59 -6.96 9.78
C ALA A 124 7.97 -6.96 10.46
#